data_3228c568a7b364e15a153ba81d4cf962
#
_entry.id   3228c568a7b364e15a153ba81d4cf962
#
_cell.length_a   1.000
_cell.length_b   1.000
_cell.length_c   1.000
_cell.angle_alpha   90.00
_cell.angle_beta   90.00
_cell.angle_gamma   90.00
#
_symmetry.space_group_name_H-M   'P 1'
#
loop_
_entity.id
_entity.type
_entity.pdbx_description
1 polymer ?
#
loop_
_entity_poly.entity_id
_entity_poly.type
_entity_poly.pdbx_seq_one_letter_code
_entity_poly.pdbx_strand_id
1 'polypeptide(L)'
;MGLKYKDFSIRGIDVSEFNGAINWSKVQGHFAAIRVGHGRVTDKRFKNNWTGAKGKVNRLAYWYMDYYSNHDKSTSAYGISDRDWGRVQAEKCWSLLKDDPEGIVFLDIEKSSYGPALSSVQPRVLTVA
;
A
#
# COMPACT_ATOMS: atom_id res chain seq x y z
N MET A 1 -1.78 23.44 -17.58
CA MET A 1 -2.98 22.59 -17.82
C MET A 1 -2.65 21.19 -17.31
N GLY A 2 -3.43 20.68 -16.40
CA GLY A 2 -3.21 19.33 -15.85
C GLY A 2 -3.67 18.23 -16.81
N LEU A 3 -2.97 17.08 -16.80
CA LEU A 3 -3.38 15.88 -17.53
C LEU A 3 -4.72 15.36 -16.97
N LYS A 4 -5.56 14.87 -17.87
CA LYS A 4 -6.87 14.30 -17.51
C LYS A 4 -6.83 12.79 -17.69
N TYR A 5 -7.64 12.05 -16.94
CA TYR A 5 -7.75 10.61 -17.04
C TYR A 5 -7.93 10.09 -18.48
N LYS A 6 -8.70 10.80 -19.27
CA LYS A 6 -8.94 10.47 -20.69
C LYS A 6 -7.72 10.62 -21.61
N ASP A 7 -6.71 11.35 -21.17
CA ASP A 7 -5.50 11.62 -21.97
C ASP A 7 -4.54 10.41 -22.01
N PHE A 8 -4.84 9.36 -21.24
CA PHE A 8 -4.04 8.15 -21.16
C PHE A 8 -4.75 6.97 -21.82
N SER A 9 -3.99 6.16 -22.57
CA SER A 9 -4.47 4.92 -23.17
C SER A 9 -4.59 3.78 -22.14
N ILE A 10 -3.69 3.76 -21.16
CA ILE A 10 -3.70 2.79 -20.05
C ILE A 10 -4.19 3.50 -18.80
N ARG A 11 -5.26 3.01 -18.22
CA ARG A 11 -5.96 3.63 -17.09
C ARG A 11 -6.31 2.60 -16.05
N GLY A 12 -6.30 3.01 -14.80
CA GLY A 12 -6.64 2.16 -13.66
C GLY A 12 -7.19 2.96 -12.51
N ILE A 13 -7.41 2.27 -11.42
CA ILE A 13 -7.87 2.83 -10.14
C ILE A 13 -6.93 2.40 -9.05
N ASP A 14 -6.84 3.17 -7.97
CA ASP A 14 -6.29 2.72 -6.70
C ASP A 14 -7.41 2.59 -5.68
N VAL A 15 -7.31 1.60 -4.81
CA VAL A 15 -8.36 1.28 -3.86
C VAL A 15 -7.82 0.78 -2.53
N SER A 16 -8.56 1.12 -1.48
CA SER A 16 -8.32 0.68 -0.11
C SER A 16 -9.64 0.46 0.63
N GLU A 17 -9.57 0.17 1.91
CA GLU A 17 -10.75 0.04 2.77
C GLU A 17 -11.64 1.29 2.77
N PHE A 18 -11.08 2.46 2.51
CA PHE A 18 -11.83 3.73 2.48
C PHE A 18 -12.79 3.86 1.30
N ASN A 19 -12.62 3.06 0.26
CA ASN A 19 -13.54 3.01 -0.88
C ASN A 19 -14.76 2.11 -0.64
N GLY A 20 -14.82 1.42 0.50
CA GLY A 20 -15.92 0.52 0.83
C GLY A 20 -15.97 -0.74 -0.04
N ALA A 21 -17.15 -1.27 -0.25
CA ALA A 21 -17.36 -2.44 -1.10
C ALA A 21 -17.36 -2.06 -2.58
N ILE A 22 -16.55 -2.76 -3.37
CA ILE A 22 -16.40 -2.49 -4.81
C ILE A 22 -17.13 -3.58 -5.61
N ASN A 23 -17.94 -3.16 -6.56
CA ASN A 23 -18.51 -4.05 -7.55
C ASN A 23 -17.53 -4.23 -8.70
N TRP A 24 -16.67 -5.23 -8.59
CA TRP A 24 -15.60 -5.50 -9.55
C TRP A 24 -16.09 -5.85 -10.95
N SER A 25 -17.33 -6.30 -11.11
CA SER A 25 -17.90 -6.55 -12.44
C SER A 25 -18.21 -5.26 -13.21
N LYS A 26 -18.26 -4.12 -12.52
CA LYS A 26 -18.52 -2.79 -13.11
C LYS A 26 -17.27 -1.92 -13.24
N VAL A 27 -16.14 -2.39 -12.73
CA VAL A 27 -14.87 -1.66 -12.84
C VAL A 27 -14.41 -1.67 -14.30
N GLN A 28 -14.22 -0.47 -14.84
CA GLN A 28 -13.66 -0.26 -16.18
C GLN A 28 -12.26 0.29 -16.06
N GLY A 29 -11.28 -0.43 -16.57
CA GLY A 29 -9.89 -0.04 -16.52
C GLY A 29 -8.97 -1.21 -16.85
N HIS A 30 -7.68 -0.92 -16.95
CA HIS A 30 -6.67 -1.90 -17.29
C HIS A 30 -6.04 -2.54 -16.04
N PHE A 31 -6.00 -1.77 -14.95
CA PHE A 31 -5.41 -2.22 -13.68
C PHE A 31 -6.14 -1.63 -12.46
N ALA A 32 -5.90 -2.26 -11.33
CA ALA A 32 -6.25 -1.72 -10.03
C ALA A 32 -5.04 -1.86 -9.09
N ALA A 33 -4.58 -0.75 -8.52
CA ALA A 33 -3.65 -0.74 -7.41
C ALA A 33 -4.44 -0.95 -6.10
N ILE A 34 -4.17 -2.03 -5.39
CA ILE A 34 -4.94 -2.46 -4.24
C ILE A 34 -4.07 -2.38 -2.99
N ARG A 35 -4.51 -1.62 -1.99
CA ARG A 35 -3.78 -1.51 -0.74
C ARG A 35 -3.77 -2.83 0.01
N VAL A 36 -2.59 -3.33 0.32
CA VAL A 36 -2.39 -4.52 1.15
C VAL A 36 -2.51 -4.19 2.62
N GLY A 37 -1.91 -3.08 3.03
CA GLY A 37 -1.92 -2.61 4.41
C GLY A 37 -0.94 -1.47 4.64
N HIS A 38 -0.63 -1.24 5.91
CA HIS A 38 0.33 -0.23 6.37
C HIS A 38 0.88 -0.61 7.74
N GLY A 39 2.09 -0.25 8.05
CA GLY A 39 2.69 -0.53 9.36
C GLY A 39 2.63 -2.03 9.72
N ARG A 40 1.81 -2.39 10.69
CA ARG A 40 1.49 -3.78 11.06
C ARG A 40 0.04 -4.16 10.74
N VAL A 41 -0.69 -3.26 10.10
CA VAL A 41 -2.13 -3.40 9.89
C VAL A 41 -2.41 -3.87 8.48
N THR A 42 -3.23 -4.90 8.34
CA THR A 42 -3.78 -5.33 7.05
C THR A 42 -4.96 -4.43 6.69
N ASP A 43 -5.03 -3.99 5.45
CA ASP A 43 -6.22 -3.29 4.95
C ASP A 43 -7.44 -4.21 5.05
N LYS A 44 -8.51 -3.72 5.69
CA LYS A 44 -9.71 -4.53 5.98
C LYS A 44 -10.41 -5.05 4.74
N ARG A 45 -10.21 -4.41 3.59
CA ARG A 45 -10.80 -4.80 2.32
C ARG A 45 -9.81 -5.50 1.39
N PHE A 46 -8.54 -5.64 1.78
CA PHE A 46 -7.51 -6.21 0.92
C PHE A 46 -7.95 -7.54 0.31
N LYS A 47 -8.31 -8.51 1.13
CA LYS A 47 -8.70 -9.85 0.66
C LYS A 47 -9.86 -9.80 -0.33
N ASN A 48 -10.90 -9.02 -0.02
CA ASN A 48 -12.07 -8.88 -0.87
C ASN A 48 -11.72 -8.20 -2.20
N ASN A 49 -10.93 -7.13 -2.14
CA ASN A 49 -10.51 -6.40 -3.32
C ASN A 49 -9.57 -7.25 -4.19
N TRP A 50 -8.58 -7.91 -3.56
CA TRP A 50 -7.62 -8.75 -4.27
C TRP A 50 -8.29 -9.91 -5.01
N THR A 51 -9.18 -10.62 -4.33
CA THR A 51 -9.95 -11.72 -4.93
C THR A 51 -10.95 -11.22 -5.97
N GLY A 52 -11.66 -10.14 -5.66
CA GLY A 52 -12.70 -9.61 -6.55
C GLY A 52 -12.17 -9.04 -7.87
N ALA A 53 -10.96 -8.46 -7.85
CA ALA A 53 -10.29 -7.93 -9.03
C ALA A 53 -9.71 -9.02 -9.95
N LYS A 54 -9.48 -10.23 -9.43
CA LYS A 54 -8.84 -11.33 -10.14
C LYS A 54 -9.59 -11.66 -11.45
N GLY A 55 -8.86 -11.65 -12.56
CA GLY A 55 -9.42 -11.90 -13.89
C GLY A 55 -10.35 -10.80 -14.43
N LYS A 56 -10.48 -9.67 -13.74
CA LYS A 56 -11.26 -8.50 -14.19
C LYS A 56 -10.34 -7.39 -14.69
N VAL A 57 -9.30 -7.12 -13.94
CA VAL A 57 -8.26 -6.12 -14.25
C VAL A 57 -6.90 -6.68 -13.83
N ASN A 58 -5.81 -6.11 -14.34
CA ASN A 58 -4.48 -6.42 -13.82
C ASN A 58 -4.37 -5.92 -12.39
N ARG A 59 -3.98 -6.78 -11.47
CA ARG A 59 -3.84 -6.42 -10.06
C ARG A 59 -2.43 -5.92 -9.79
N LEU A 60 -2.33 -4.78 -9.14
CA LEU A 60 -1.10 -4.23 -8.59
C LEU A 60 -1.32 -4.06 -7.09
N ALA A 61 -0.33 -4.39 -6.30
CA ALA A 61 -0.42 -4.20 -4.86
C ALA A 61 0.30 -2.92 -4.44
N TYR A 62 -0.17 -2.25 -3.40
CA TYR A 62 0.63 -1.22 -2.76
C TYR A 62 0.61 -1.33 -1.25
N TRP A 63 1.72 -0.93 -0.64
CA TRP A 63 1.89 -0.85 0.79
C TRP A 63 2.09 0.61 1.18
N TYR A 64 1.22 1.15 2.02
CA TYR A 64 1.42 2.47 2.57
C TYR A 64 2.53 2.41 3.64
N MET A 65 3.61 3.13 3.40
CA MET A 65 4.73 3.19 4.32
C MET A 65 4.38 4.00 5.55
N ASP A 66 4.32 3.34 6.68
CA ASP A 66 3.93 3.97 7.93
C ASP A 66 5.13 4.33 8.79
N TYR A 67 5.07 5.53 9.39
CA TYR A 67 6.08 5.96 10.33
C TYR A 67 5.87 5.25 11.67
N TYR A 68 6.94 4.71 12.23
CA TYR A 68 6.87 3.81 13.39
C TYR A 68 6.21 4.41 14.64
N SER A 69 6.18 5.74 14.80
CA SER A 69 5.57 6.40 15.96
C SER A 69 4.09 6.77 15.79
N ASN A 70 3.53 6.61 14.57
CA ASN A 70 2.19 7.11 14.29
C ASN A 70 1.08 6.19 14.72
N HIS A 71 1.28 4.89 14.74
CA HIS A 71 0.14 3.96 14.69
C HIS A 71 0.11 2.84 15.70
N ASP A 72 1.00 2.73 16.61
CA ASP A 72 0.76 1.75 17.66
C ASP A 72 1.73 1.89 18.82
N LYS A 73 1.36 2.76 19.71
CA LYS A 73 2.04 2.85 21.02
C LYS A 73 1.91 1.53 21.81
N SER A 74 0.99 0.66 21.42
CA SER A 74 0.72 -0.61 22.12
C SER A 74 1.54 -1.78 21.61
N THR A 75 1.98 -1.75 20.36
CA THR A 75 2.83 -2.79 19.79
C THR A 75 4.22 -2.25 19.50
N SER A 76 4.85 -1.71 20.51
CA SER A 76 6.23 -1.27 20.59
C SER A 76 7.07 -1.47 19.30
N ALA A 77 6.92 -0.55 18.34
CA ALA A 77 8.02 -0.20 17.46
C ALA A 77 9.14 0.50 18.25
N TYR A 78 8.90 0.80 19.51
CA TYR A 78 9.89 1.32 20.45
C TYR A 78 11.02 0.30 20.62
N GLY A 79 12.22 0.69 20.18
CA GLY A 79 13.41 -0.11 20.37
C GLY A 79 13.85 -0.92 19.14
N ILE A 80 13.13 -0.88 18.02
CA ILE A 80 13.62 -1.43 16.74
C ILE A 80 14.23 -0.33 15.88
N SER A 81 15.23 -0.70 15.07
CA SER A 81 15.83 0.22 14.12
C SER A 81 14.86 0.56 12.98
N ASP A 82 15.11 1.67 12.28
CA ASP A 82 14.33 2.04 11.10
C ASP A 82 14.39 0.96 10.02
N ARG A 83 15.54 0.31 9.89
CA ARG A 83 15.74 -0.83 8.99
C ARG A 83 14.84 -2.01 9.36
N ASP A 84 14.78 -2.34 10.64
CA ASP A 84 13.93 -3.43 11.12
C ASP A 84 12.45 -3.09 10.99
N TRP A 85 12.08 -1.82 11.17
CA TRP A 85 10.72 -1.38 10.92
C TRP A 85 10.30 -1.54 9.46
N GLY A 86 11.19 -1.20 8.53
CA GLY A 86 10.98 -1.47 7.10
C GLY A 86 10.83 -2.95 6.81
N ARG A 87 11.71 -3.77 7.39
CA ARG A 87 11.64 -5.23 7.24
C ARG A 87 10.33 -5.80 7.76
N VAL A 88 9.86 -5.38 8.94
CA VAL A 88 8.58 -5.80 9.52
C VAL A 88 7.42 -5.51 8.57
N GLN A 89 7.39 -4.33 7.97
CA GLN A 89 6.35 -3.96 7.02
C GLN A 89 6.43 -4.79 5.73
N ALA A 90 7.62 -4.99 5.19
CA ALA A 90 7.83 -5.81 4.00
C ALA A 90 7.43 -7.28 4.22
N GLU A 91 7.82 -7.86 5.35
CA GLU A 91 7.46 -9.23 5.73
C GLU A 91 5.94 -9.38 5.89
N LYS A 92 5.29 -8.38 6.49
CA LYS A 92 3.83 -8.38 6.63
C LYS A 92 3.15 -8.31 5.26
N CYS A 93 3.58 -7.41 4.39
CA CYS A 93 3.07 -7.31 3.03
C CYS A 93 3.21 -8.63 2.27
N TRP A 94 4.41 -9.21 2.30
CA TRP A 94 4.69 -10.47 1.63
C TRP A 94 3.85 -11.63 2.19
N SER A 95 3.66 -11.69 3.49
CA SER A 95 2.84 -12.73 4.12
C SER A 95 1.40 -12.79 3.60
N LEU A 96 0.89 -11.65 3.10
CA LEU A 96 -0.46 -11.52 2.57
C LEU A 96 -0.56 -11.79 1.07
N LEU A 97 0.56 -11.64 0.35
CA LEU A 97 0.60 -11.75 -1.12
C LEU A 97 1.18 -13.08 -1.61
N LYS A 98 2.01 -13.75 -0.82
CA LYS A 98 2.83 -14.90 -1.26
C LYS A 98 2.06 -16.06 -1.87
N ASP A 99 0.80 -16.26 -1.48
CA ASP A 99 -0.02 -17.39 -1.94
C ASP A 99 -0.79 -17.09 -3.24
N ASP A 100 -0.93 -15.82 -3.60
CA ASP A 100 -1.56 -15.36 -4.85
C ASP A 100 -0.88 -14.09 -5.36
N PRO A 101 0.44 -14.14 -5.64
CA PRO A 101 1.19 -12.97 -6.11
C PRO A 101 0.79 -12.63 -7.54
N GLU A 102 0.66 -11.36 -7.82
CA GLU A 102 0.43 -10.86 -9.18
C GLU A 102 0.97 -9.42 -9.30
N GLY A 103 1.55 -9.11 -10.45
CA GLY A 103 2.01 -7.76 -10.75
C GLY A 103 3.18 -7.29 -9.87
N ILE A 104 3.17 -6.03 -9.59
CA ILE A 104 4.23 -5.31 -8.87
C ILE A 104 3.68 -4.83 -7.53
N VAL A 105 4.54 -4.79 -6.53
CA VAL A 105 4.24 -4.13 -5.25
C VAL A 105 4.86 -2.74 -5.25
N PHE A 106 4.03 -1.72 -5.09
CA PHE A 106 4.47 -0.34 -4.92
C PHE A 106 4.62 0.00 -3.45
N LEU A 107 5.64 0.75 -3.13
CA LEU A 107 5.77 1.41 -1.84
C LEU A 107 5.18 2.82 -1.95
N ASP A 108 4.08 3.05 -1.28
CA ASP A 108 3.41 4.35 -1.21
C ASP A 108 4.01 5.17 -0.08
N ILE A 109 4.73 6.23 -0.45
CA ILE A 109 5.43 7.12 0.48
C ILE A 109 4.83 8.51 0.38
N GLU A 110 4.05 8.87 1.38
CA GLU A 110 3.41 10.17 1.48
C GLU A 110 4.06 11.04 2.56
N LYS A 111 3.66 12.31 2.63
CA LYS A 111 4.14 13.24 3.66
C LYS A 111 3.91 12.69 5.07
N SER A 112 2.79 12.05 5.32
CA SER A 112 2.44 11.40 6.58
C SER A 112 3.33 10.20 6.91
N SER A 113 3.95 9.58 5.91
CA SER A 113 4.91 8.49 6.12
C SER A 113 6.22 8.93 6.76
N TYR A 114 6.53 10.21 6.72
CA TYR A 114 7.77 10.76 7.27
C TYR A 114 7.67 11.11 8.77
N GLY A 115 6.48 11.14 9.33
CA GLY A 115 6.27 11.58 10.70
C GLY A 115 6.41 13.09 10.91
N PRO A 116 6.77 13.53 12.13
CA PRO A 116 6.69 14.96 12.50
C PRO A 116 7.77 15.86 11.87
N ALA A 117 8.90 15.29 11.43
CA ALA A 117 10.02 16.07 10.90
C ALA A 117 10.60 15.43 9.62
N LEU A 118 10.24 15.98 8.48
CA LEU A 118 10.68 15.49 7.16
C LEU A 118 12.20 15.36 7.05
N SER A 119 12.95 16.34 7.51
CA SER A 119 14.41 16.37 7.42
C SER A 119 15.09 15.26 8.22
N SER A 120 14.48 14.84 9.33
CA SER A 120 15.02 13.77 10.17
C SER A 120 14.57 12.38 9.74
N VAL A 121 13.50 12.28 8.97
CA VAL A 121 12.88 11.00 8.58
C VAL A 121 13.29 10.54 7.20
N GLN A 122 13.68 11.47 6.34
CA GLN A 122 14.09 11.16 4.97
C GLN A 122 15.16 10.05 4.85
N PRO A 123 16.23 10.04 5.66
CA PRO A 123 17.19 8.93 5.66
C PRO A 123 16.58 7.59 6.06
N ARG A 124 15.55 7.61 6.91
CA ARG A 124 14.86 6.39 7.37
C ARG A 124 14.05 5.72 6.27
N VAL A 125 13.42 6.53 5.42
CA VAL A 125 12.69 6.01 4.26
C VAL A 125 13.65 5.35 3.27
N LEU A 126 14.81 5.95 3.03
CA LEU A 126 15.84 5.39 2.16
C LEU A 126 16.43 4.06 2.69
N THR A 127 16.41 3.86 4.01
CA THR A 127 16.86 2.62 4.63
C THR A 127 15.89 1.45 4.40
N VAL A 128 14.65 1.78 4.12
CA VAL A 128 13.58 0.79 3.89
C VAL A 128 13.53 0.32 2.44
N ALA A 129 13.91 1.19 1.53
CA ALA A 129 13.99 0.87 0.11
C ALA A 129 15.23 0.04 -0.21
#